data_fa71d5f1a2bfe2bee461d23a38bd06b0
#
_entry.id   fa71d5f1a2bfe2bee461d23a38bd06b0
#
_cell.length_a   1.000
_cell.length_b   1.000
_cell.length_c   1.000
_cell.angle_alpha   90.00
_cell.angle_beta   90.00
_cell.angle_gamma   90.00
#
_symmetry.space_group_name_H-M   'P 1'
#
loop_
_entity.id
_entity.type
_entity.pdbx_description
1 polymer ?
#
loop_
_entity_poly.entity_id
_entity_poly.type
_entity_poly.pdbx_seq_one_letter_code
_entity_poly.pdbx_strand_id
1 'polypeptide(L)'
;MFRIMEKRLLAPAVHQLVVEAPLVARRARPGNFVIVRTNETGERIPLTIADYDPEKGTVMLVVQEVGKSTMDIGMMEAGDSFTDVAGP
;
A
#
# COMPACT_ATOMS: atom_id res chain seq x y z
N MET A 1 -6.25 6.74 -9.69
CA MET A 1 -5.49 6.74 -8.44
C MET A 1 -5.61 5.39 -7.77
N PHE A 2 -4.83 5.16 -6.76
CA PHE A 2 -4.68 3.84 -6.15
C PHE A 2 -5.43 3.82 -4.83
N ARG A 3 -6.66 3.36 -4.88
CA ARG A 3 -7.58 3.45 -3.76
C ARG A 3 -7.33 2.36 -2.71
N ILE A 4 -7.37 2.74 -1.44
CA ILE A 4 -7.35 1.79 -0.33
C ILE A 4 -8.75 1.20 -0.20
N MET A 5 -8.86 -0.10 -0.46
CA MET A 5 -10.14 -0.82 -0.42
C MET A 5 -10.47 -1.27 0.98
N GLU A 6 -9.45 -1.66 1.76
CA GLU A 6 -9.61 -2.12 3.13
C GLU A 6 -8.40 -1.71 3.94
N LYS A 7 -8.62 -1.46 5.22
CA LYS A 7 -7.55 -1.19 6.17
C LYS A 7 -7.82 -1.97 7.45
N ARG A 8 -6.79 -2.57 8.00
CA ARG A 8 -6.89 -3.38 9.21
C ARG A 8 -5.68 -3.16 10.09
N LEU A 9 -5.92 -2.97 11.38
CA LEU A 9 -4.85 -2.88 12.37
C LEU A 9 -4.48 -4.29 12.80
N LEU A 10 -3.25 -4.72 12.51
CA LEU A 10 -2.78 -6.06 12.86
C LEU A 10 -2.18 -6.12 14.26
N ALA A 11 -1.53 -5.04 14.67
CA ALA A 11 -0.88 -4.89 15.95
C ALA A 11 -0.71 -3.38 16.19
N PRO A 12 -0.33 -2.95 17.39
CA PRO A 12 -0.07 -1.52 17.60
C PRO A 12 0.92 -1.00 16.56
N ALA A 13 0.52 0.07 15.87
CA ALA A 13 1.33 0.73 14.82
C ALA A 13 1.65 -0.15 13.60
N VAL A 14 0.95 -1.27 13.40
CA VAL A 14 1.13 -2.14 12.24
C VAL A 14 -0.20 -2.26 11.49
N HIS A 15 -0.23 -1.77 10.24
CA HIS A 15 -1.44 -1.69 9.45
C HIS A 15 -1.37 -2.60 8.23
N GLN A 16 -2.49 -3.22 7.88
CA GLN A 16 -2.64 -3.96 6.64
C GLN A 16 -3.55 -3.15 5.72
N LEU A 17 -3.10 -2.91 4.51
CA LEU A 17 -3.86 -2.16 3.51
C LEU A 17 -4.07 -3.03 2.28
N VAL A 18 -5.31 -3.07 1.79
CA VAL A 18 -5.61 -3.67 0.49
C VAL A 18 -5.80 -2.51 -0.48
N VAL A 19 -4.96 -2.44 -1.50
CA VAL A 19 -4.89 -1.30 -2.42
C VAL A 19 -5.23 -1.73 -3.83
N GLU A 20 -6.09 -0.97 -4.48
CA GLU A 20 -6.43 -1.21 -5.88
C GLU A 20 -5.28 -0.73 -6.78
N ALA A 21 -4.63 -1.68 -7.43
CA ALA A 21 -3.49 -1.42 -8.32
C ALA A 21 -3.42 -2.56 -9.34
N PRO A 22 -4.32 -2.58 -10.35
CA PRO A 22 -4.46 -3.72 -11.25
C PRO A 22 -3.20 -4.12 -12.01
N LEU A 23 -2.44 -3.15 -12.50
CA LEU A 23 -1.22 -3.47 -13.25
C LEU A 23 -0.14 -4.06 -12.36
N VAL A 24 -0.04 -3.55 -11.13
CA VAL A 24 0.91 -4.09 -10.16
C VAL A 24 0.50 -5.50 -9.75
N ALA A 25 -0.80 -5.71 -9.50
CA ALA A 25 -1.32 -7.02 -9.09
C ALA A 25 -1.03 -8.10 -10.13
N ARG A 26 -1.10 -7.76 -11.42
CA ARG A 26 -0.81 -8.71 -12.50
C ARG A 26 0.64 -9.15 -12.54
N ARG A 27 1.56 -8.29 -12.13
CA ARG A 27 3.01 -8.54 -12.20
C ARG A 27 3.61 -8.99 -10.88
N ALA A 28 2.83 -8.93 -9.80
CA ALA A 28 3.33 -9.21 -8.46
C ALA A 28 3.80 -10.65 -8.31
N ARG A 29 4.85 -10.81 -7.51
CA ARG A 29 5.36 -12.10 -7.06
C ARG A 29 5.59 -12.00 -5.56
N PRO A 30 5.52 -13.09 -4.81
CA PRO A 30 5.83 -13.06 -3.38
C PRO A 30 7.21 -12.44 -3.13
N GLY A 31 7.28 -11.55 -2.16
CA GLY A 31 8.53 -10.87 -1.82
C GLY A 31 8.86 -9.63 -2.63
N ASN A 32 8.09 -9.32 -3.67
CA ASN A 32 8.26 -8.05 -4.39
C ASN A 32 7.89 -6.89 -3.49
N PHE A 33 8.37 -5.70 -3.84
CA PHE A 33 7.95 -4.48 -3.16
C PHE A 33 7.42 -3.48 -4.18
N VAL A 34 6.65 -2.51 -3.68
CA VAL A 34 6.17 -1.38 -4.45
C VAL A 34 6.70 -0.10 -3.82
N ILE A 35 6.77 0.96 -4.61
CA ILE A 35 7.06 2.29 -4.10
C ILE A 35 5.75 3.05 -4.07
N VAL A 36 5.35 3.53 -2.90
CA VAL A 36 4.11 4.29 -2.74
C VAL A 36 4.39 5.74 -2.39
N ARG A 37 3.44 6.60 -2.72
CA ARG A 37 3.50 8.01 -2.36
C ARG A 37 2.09 8.45 -1.99
N THR A 38 1.95 9.07 -0.82
CA THR A 38 0.64 9.46 -0.27
C THR A 38 0.05 10.67 -0.98
N ASN A 39 0.91 11.59 -1.43
CA ASN A 39 0.50 12.78 -2.17
C ASN A 39 1.68 13.28 -3.01
N GLU A 40 1.45 14.32 -3.81
CA GLU A 40 2.45 14.82 -4.76
C GLU A 40 3.72 15.35 -4.11
N THR A 41 3.64 15.80 -2.87
CA THR A 41 4.79 16.30 -2.13
C THR A 41 5.34 15.27 -1.16
N GLY A 42 4.71 14.11 -1.08
CA GLY A 42 5.09 13.05 -0.16
C GLY A 42 6.34 12.31 -0.58
N GLU A 43 6.96 11.69 0.41
CA GLU A 43 8.13 10.86 0.22
C GLU A 43 7.73 9.55 -0.47
N ARG A 44 8.62 9.01 -1.28
CA ARG A 44 8.45 7.69 -1.90
C ARG A 44 8.91 6.63 -0.91
N ILE A 45 8.03 5.68 -0.61
CA ILE A 45 8.27 4.69 0.44
C ILE A 45 8.17 3.29 -0.16
N PRO A 46 9.20 2.44 0.01
CA PRO A 46 9.11 1.04 -0.41
C PRO A 46 8.33 0.23 0.61
N LEU A 47 7.37 -0.55 0.13
CA LEU A 47 6.58 -1.45 0.96
C LEU A 47 6.53 -2.83 0.33
N THR A 48 6.70 -3.87 1.13
CA THR A 48 6.65 -5.24 0.63
C THR A 48 5.20 -5.65 0.34
N ILE A 49 5.02 -6.31 -0.79
CA ILE A 49 3.73 -6.92 -1.14
C ILE A 49 3.59 -8.18 -0.32
N ALA A 50 2.61 -8.20 0.58
CA ALA A 50 2.34 -9.37 1.42
C ALA A 50 1.45 -10.38 0.72
N ASP A 51 0.56 -9.91 -0.17
CA ASP A 51 -0.33 -10.76 -0.93
C ASP A 51 -0.87 -9.96 -2.12
N TYR A 52 -1.46 -10.63 -3.08
CA TYR A 52 -2.01 -9.97 -4.26
C TYR A 52 -3.11 -10.79 -4.88
N ASP A 53 -4.02 -10.13 -5.59
CA ASP A 53 -5.13 -10.77 -6.28
C ASP A 53 -5.26 -10.16 -7.68
N PRO A 54 -4.74 -10.83 -8.72
CA PRO A 54 -4.79 -10.32 -10.08
C PRO A 54 -6.22 -10.17 -10.62
N GLU A 55 -7.15 -11.01 -10.16
CA GLU A 55 -8.54 -10.93 -10.61
C GLU A 55 -9.24 -9.69 -10.06
N LYS A 56 -9.03 -9.39 -8.79
CA LYS A 56 -9.58 -8.20 -8.17
C LYS A 56 -8.77 -6.95 -8.47
N GLY A 57 -7.54 -7.12 -8.94
CA GLY A 57 -6.64 -6.01 -9.22
C GLY A 57 -6.14 -5.34 -7.95
N THR A 58 -5.90 -6.11 -6.90
CA THR A 58 -5.48 -5.57 -5.60
C THR A 58 -4.15 -6.15 -5.13
N VAL A 59 -3.44 -5.37 -4.33
CA VAL A 59 -2.26 -5.82 -3.61
C VAL A 59 -2.45 -5.53 -2.13
N MET A 60 -1.88 -6.39 -1.29
CA MET A 60 -1.92 -6.24 0.15
C MET A 60 -0.56 -5.77 0.63
N LEU A 61 -0.55 -4.67 1.37
CA LEU A 61 0.66 -4.08 1.92
C LEU A 61 0.58 -4.08 3.44
N VAL A 62 1.71 -4.32 4.11
CA VAL A 62 1.79 -4.21 5.56
C VAL A 62 2.74 -3.06 5.88
N VAL A 63 2.28 -2.13 6.69
CA VAL A 63 3.01 -0.92 7.00
C VAL A 63 3.20 -0.82 8.52
N GLN A 64 4.45 -0.74 8.95
CA GLN A 64 4.77 -0.46 10.35
C GLN A 64 5.11 1.02 10.47
N GLU A 65 4.50 1.70 11.44
CA GLU A 65 4.80 3.12 11.69
C GLU A 65 6.15 3.23 12.37
N VAL A 66 7.14 3.72 11.62
CA VAL A 66 8.51 3.86 12.12
C VAL A 66 9.07 5.27 11.92
N GLY A 67 8.31 6.16 11.31
CA GLY A 67 8.70 7.53 11.05
C GLY A 67 7.53 8.32 10.50
N LYS A 68 7.76 9.59 10.17
CA LYS A 68 6.68 10.49 9.75
C LYS A 68 5.91 9.96 8.52
N SER A 69 6.62 9.49 7.51
CA SER A 69 5.97 9.05 6.27
C SER A 69 5.11 7.79 6.47
N THR A 70 5.58 6.84 7.28
CA THR A 70 4.79 5.65 7.58
C THR A 70 3.65 5.96 8.56
N MET A 71 3.83 6.95 9.43
CA MET A 71 2.76 7.44 10.29
C MET A 71 1.65 8.09 9.45
N ASP A 72 2.02 8.84 8.42
CA ASP A 72 1.05 9.44 7.50
C ASP A 72 0.22 8.36 6.81
N ILE A 73 0.86 7.26 6.39
CA ILE A 73 0.14 6.12 5.81
C ILE A 73 -0.79 5.50 6.86
N GLY A 74 -0.34 5.38 8.09
CA GLY A 74 -1.14 4.83 9.18
C GLY A 74 -2.40 5.65 9.48
N MET A 75 -2.43 6.92 9.08
CA MET A 75 -3.59 7.79 9.25
C MET A 75 -4.57 7.71 8.08
N MET A 76 -4.20 7.08 6.98
CA MET A 76 -5.09 6.90 5.83
C MET A 76 -6.18 5.88 6.16
N GLU A 77 -7.33 6.04 5.55
CA GLU A 77 -8.48 5.18 5.76
C GLU A 77 -8.92 4.52 4.46
N ALA A 78 -9.74 3.49 4.57
CA ALA A 78 -10.40 2.91 3.39
C ALA A 78 -11.15 4.01 2.66
N GLY A 79 -11.01 4.06 1.35
CA GLY A 79 -11.56 5.12 0.52
C GLY A 79 -10.55 6.20 0.16
N ASP A 80 -9.49 6.37 0.94
CA ASP A 80 -8.39 7.25 0.57
C ASP A 80 -7.58 6.60 -0.55
N SER A 81 -6.75 7.39 -1.23
CA SER A 81 -5.94 6.90 -2.34
C SER A 81 -4.49 7.32 -2.21
N PHE A 82 -3.59 6.43 -2.64
CA PHE A 82 -2.21 6.82 -2.89
C PHE A 82 -2.13 7.54 -4.23
N THR A 83 -1.27 8.52 -4.32
CA THR A 83 -0.99 9.21 -5.58
C THR A 83 -0.25 8.30 -6.54
N ASP A 84 0.73 7.57 -6.02
CA ASP A 84 1.53 6.62 -6.81
C ASP A 84 1.66 5.29 -6.10
N VAL A 85 1.59 4.23 -6.91
CA VAL A 85 2.00 2.89 -6.51
C VAL A 85 2.76 2.34 -7.72
N ALA A 86 4.09 2.31 -7.64
CA ALA A 86 4.93 1.85 -8.72
C ALA A 86 5.45 0.45 -8.37
N GLY A 87 5.19 -0.49 -9.23
CA GLY A 87 5.44 -1.89 -8.94
C GLY A 87 6.58 -2.51 -9.71
N PRO A 88 6.76 -3.80 -9.45
CA PRO A 88 7.81 -4.60 -10.05
C PRO A 88 7.61 -4.79 -11.54
#